data_be8bdf420116165f94969c360e0a4df5
#
_entry.id   be8bdf420116165f94969c360e0a4df5
#
_cell.length_a   1.000
_cell.length_b   1.000
_cell.length_c   1.000
_cell.angle_alpha   90.00
_cell.angle_beta   90.00
_cell.angle_gamma   90.00
#
_symmetry.space_group_name_H-M   'P 1'
#
loop_
_entity.id
_entity.type
_entity.pdbx_description
1 polymer ?
#
loop_
_entity_poly.entity_id
_entity_poly.type
_entity_poly.pdbx_seq_one_letter_code
_entity_poly.pdbx_strand_id
1 'polypeptide(L)'
;NGKNSDLLKGYDFVEMDNFPQDTNGHGTQVAGIISANGQLRGIAPEAEIFAYRVSEDGESVPSTLIVDAIKRATQDDVDIINISLGVNMTHSQIEKSVNDAVKNGIVVVAAAGNSGPDSNSIGSPGTNPNAITVGATYNNRESSMVSTLQIDGEHFQVLPMVGTKTISEPIIADIEFGEFSREQDLKNIDVKGKIILAERGGENPDEIVYF
;
A
#
# COMPACT_ATOMS: atom_id res chain seq x y z
N ASN A 1 -14.85 14.55 -3.54
CA ASN A 1 -14.42 15.89 -4.02
C ASN A 1 -14.74 16.98 -2.98
N GLY A 2 -14.38 16.77 -1.72
CA GLY A 2 -14.54 17.75 -0.66
C GLY A 2 -13.31 18.63 -0.58
N LYS A 3 -13.44 19.89 -0.98
CA LYS A 3 -12.55 20.96 -0.55
C LYS A 3 -12.74 21.17 0.94
N ASN A 4 -12.14 20.35 1.76
CA ASN A 4 -11.98 20.57 3.19
C ASN A 4 -10.50 20.32 3.54
N SER A 5 -9.62 21.08 2.87
CA SER A 5 -8.19 21.14 3.21
C SER A 5 -7.95 21.58 4.66
N ASP A 6 -8.93 22.20 5.30
CA ASP A 6 -8.82 22.71 6.67
C ASP A 6 -9.03 21.64 7.77
N LEU A 7 -9.38 20.40 7.38
CA LEU A 7 -9.63 19.29 8.32
C LEU A 7 -8.54 18.22 8.30
N LEU A 8 -7.66 18.23 7.31
CA LEU A 8 -6.59 17.27 7.23
C LEU A 8 -5.36 17.81 7.96
N LYS A 9 -5.03 17.21 9.09
CA LYS A 9 -3.80 17.47 9.83
C LYS A 9 -2.68 16.57 9.31
N GLY A 10 -1.45 16.98 9.55
CA GLY A 10 -0.26 16.19 9.20
C GLY A 10 0.76 16.96 8.39
N TYR A 11 1.52 16.26 7.56
CA TYR A 11 2.62 16.85 6.78
C TYR A 11 2.87 16.08 5.48
N ASP A 12 3.13 16.81 4.40
CA ASP A 12 3.57 16.25 3.12
C ASP A 12 5.10 16.32 3.02
N PHE A 13 5.76 15.15 3.07
CA PHE A 13 7.21 15.04 2.94
C PHE A 13 7.69 15.05 1.48
N VAL A 14 6.77 14.98 0.52
CA VAL A 14 7.07 15.06 -0.91
C VAL A 14 7.09 16.52 -1.35
N GLU A 15 6.01 17.25 -1.07
CA GLU A 15 5.87 18.66 -1.41
C GLU A 15 6.43 19.60 -0.32
N MET A 16 6.84 19.06 0.84
CA MET A 16 7.42 19.79 1.96
C MET A 16 6.48 20.86 2.54
N ASP A 17 5.20 20.53 2.67
CA ASP A 17 4.17 21.43 3.20
C ASP A 17 3.22 20.74 4.20
N ASN A 18 2.19 21.46 4.65
CA ASN A 18 1.19 20.95 5.61
C ASN A 18 -0.10 20.45 4.92
N PHE A 19 -0.06 20.14 3.63
CA PHE A 19 -1.21 19.69 2.85
C PHE A 19 -0.95 18.29 2.25
N PRO A 20 -0.97 17.22 3.05
CA PRO A 20 -0.66 15.86 2.61
C PRO A 20 -1.77 15.31 1.69
N GLN A 21 -1.73 15.74 0.43
CA GLN A 21 -2.72 15.34 -0.57
C GLN A 21 -2.36 13.98 -1.15
N ASP A 22 -3.27 13.03 -1.05
CA ASP A 22 -3.12 11.71 -1.65
C ASP A 22 -3.30 11.78 -3.17
N THR A 23 -2.28 11.39 -3.91
CA THR A 23 -2.25 11.30 -5.38
C THR A 23 -2.34 9.88 -5.90
N ASN A 24 -2.23 8.86 -5.01
CA ASN A 24 -2.28 7.45 -5.35
C ASN A 24 -3.65 6.81 -5.01
N GLY A 25 -4.19 7.10 -3.83
CA GLY A 25 -5.44 6.55 -3.31
C GLY A 25 -5.27 5.53 -2.18
N HIS A 26 -4.08 4.94 -1.98
CA HIS A 26 -3.85 3.96 -0.92
C HIS A 26 -4.06 4.57 0.47
N GLY A 27 -3.45 5.74 0.75
CA GLY A 27 -3.62 6.43 2.02
C GLY A 27 -5.07 6.80 2.31
N THR A 28 -5.82 7.23 1.30
CA THR A 28 -7.25 7.52 1.40
C THR A 28 -8.07 6.29 1.76
N GLN A 29 -7.75 5.13 1.17
CA GLN A 29 -8.42 3.86 1.50
C GLN A 29 -8.13 3.44 2.94
N VAL A 30 -6.87 3.50 3.37
CA VAL A 30 -6.47 3.19 4.75
C VAL A 30 -7.18 4.12 5.75
N ALA A 31 -7.16 5.43 5.52
CA ALA A 31 -7.86 6.40 6.37
C ALA A 31 -9.37 6.14 6.40
N GLY A 32 -9.95 5.73 5.27
CA GLY A 32 -11.37 5.37 5.18
C GLY A 32 -11.72 4.16 6.04
N ILE A 33 -10.90 3.12 6.06
CA ILE A 33 -11.10 1.95 6.92
C ILE A 33 -11.02 2.34 8.40
N ILE A 34 -10.13 3.26 8.74
CA ILE A 34 -9.96 3.74 10.11
C ILE A 34 -11.16 4.61 10.52
N SER A 35 -11.44 5.69 9.80
CA SER A 35 -12.29 6.77 10.34
C SER A 35 -13.34 7.32 9.38
N ALA A 36 -13.68 6.65 8.28
CA ALA A 36 -14.76 7.13 7.43
C ALA A 36 -16.06 7.34 8.23
N ASN A 37 -16.73 8.46 8.00
CA ASN A 37 -17.98 8.80 8.68
C ASN A 37 -19.02 9.32 7.69
N GLY A 38 -19.48 8.44 6.80
CA GLY A 38 -20.46 8.73 5.75
C GLY A 38 -21.36 7.52 5.47
N GLN A 39 -21.63 7.24 4.21
CA GLN A 39 -22.35 6.03 3.79
C GLN A 39 -21.60 4.76 4.17
N LEU A 40 -20.28 4.79 4.05
CA LEU A 40 -19.39 3.79 4.64
C LEU A 40 -18.89 4.34 5.98
N ARG A 41 -18.80 3.46 6.98
CA ARG A 41 -18.24 3.80 8.28
C ARG A 41 -16.97 3.03 8.54
N GLY A 42 -15.93 3.73 8.94
CA GLY A 42 -14.71 3.16 9.48
C GLY A 42 -14.91 2.53 10.86
N ILE A 43 -13.88 1.91 11.37
CA ILE A 43 -13.91 1.24 12.69
C ILE A 43 -13.96 2.26 13.83
N ALA A 44 -13.26 3.40 13.65
CA ALA A 44 -13.17 4.49 14.62
C ALA A 44 -13.57 5.83 13.96
N PRO A 45 -14.85 6.05 13.63
CA PRO A 45 -15.30 7.19 12.82
C PRO A 45 -15.16 8.55 13.52
N GLU A 46 -14.85 8.56 14.81
CA GLU A 46 -14.60 9.77 15.59
C GLU A 46 -13.09 10.02 15.82
N ALA A 47 -12.22 9.13 15.31
CA ALA A 47 -10.78 9.34 15.40
C ALA A 47 -10.34 10.51 14.51
N GLU A 48 -9.48 11.36 15.05
CA GLU A 48 -8.81 12.42 14.30
C GLU A 48 -7.65 11.83 13.52
N ILE A 49 -7.53 12.16 12.23
CA ILE A 49 -6.47 11.64 11.36
C ILE A 49 -5.40 12.72 11.14
N PHE A 50 -4.16 12.33 11.41
CA PHE A 50 -2.97 13.03 10.96
C PHE A 50 -2.36 12.24 9.81
N ALA A 51 -2.32 12.82 8.61
CA ALA A 51 -1.77 12.17 7.43
C ALA A 51 -0.33 12.61 7.20
N TYR A 52 0.56 11.65 6.93
CA TYR A 52 1.96 11.92 6.61
C TYR A 52 2.25 11.30 5.24
N ARG A 53 2.30 12.12 4.20
CA ARG A 53 2.59 11.65 2.85
C ARG A 53 4.09 11.51 2.68
N VAL A 54 4.53 10.32 2.29
CA VAL A 54 5.96 9.96 2.16
C VAL A 54 6.30 9.42 0.76
N SER A 55 5.31 9.25 -0.11
CA SER A 55 5.48 8.77 -1.49
C SER A 55 4.79 9.69 -2.49
N GLU A 56 5.42 9.89 -3.62
CA GLU A 56 4.85 10.65 -4.73
C GLU A 56 3.86 9.80 -5.55
N ASP A 57 4.23 8.56 -5.83
CA ASP A 57 3.54 7.64 -6.72
C ASP A 57 2.85 6.46 -6.01
N GLY A 58 3.16 6.23 -4.74
CA GLY A 58 2.69 5.07 -3.97
C GLY A 58 3.47 3.78 -4.26
N GLU A 59 4.52 3.82 -5.07
CA GLU A 59 5.30 2.63 -5.45
C GLU A 59 6.61 2.53 -4.69
N SER A 60 7.25 3.67 -4.42
CA SER A 60 8.52 3.71 -3.70
C SER A 60 8.56 4.80 -2.63
N VAL A 61 9.27 4.52 -1.54
CA VAL A 61 9.49 5.48 -0.45
C VAL A 61 10.92 5.37 0.04
N PRO A 62 11.69 6.46 0.03
CA PRO A 62 12.97 6.49 0.73
C PRO A 62 12.79 6.17 2.23
N SER A 63 13.57 5.24 2.76
CA SER A 63 13.49 4.85 4.17
C SER A 63 13.69 6.02 5.14
N THR A 64 14.40 7.06 4.71
CA THR A 64 14.59 8.30 5.46
C THR A 64 13.27 9.04 5.67
N LEU A 65 12.38 9.09 4.67
CA LEU A 65 11.08 9.73 4.79
C LEU A 65 10.15 8.97 5.73
N ILE A 66 10.23 7.64 5.75
CA ILE A 66 9.50 6.81 6.73
C ILE A 66 9.95 7.17 8.15
N VAL A 67 11.26 7.25 8.37
CA VAL A 67 11.85 7.62 9.68
C VAL A 67 11.41 9.03 10.09
N ASP A 68 11.43 9.98 9.17
CA ASP A 68 11.08 11.38 9.48
C ASP A 68 9.57 11.53 9.71
N ALA A 69 8.72 10.78 9.01
CA ALA A 69 7.29 10.74 9.27
C ALA A 69 6.95 10.16 10.65
N ILE A 70 7.61 9.07 11.07
CA ILE A 70 7.43 8.51 12.41
C ILE A 70 7.88 9.51 13.49
N LYS A 71 9.01 10.17 13.29
CA LYS A 71 9.48 11.22 14.22
C LYS A 71 8.51 12.39 14.29
N ARG A 72 7.98 12.83 13.13
CA ARG A 72 7.02 13.93 13.08
C ARG A 72 5.73 13.55 13.79
N ALA A 73 5.18 12.37 13.56
CA ALA A 73 4.02 11.86 14.27
C ALA A 73 4.24 11.82 15.79
N THR A 74 5.45 11.43 16.21
CA THR A 74 5.84 11.45 17.63
C THR A 74 5.87 12.88 18.20
N GLN A 75 6.31 13.86 17.42
CA GLN A 75 6.33 15.28 17.83
C GLN A 75 4.93 15.90 17.86
N ASP A 76 4.06 15.44 16.97
CA ASP A 76 2.65 15.88 16.91
C ASP A 76 1.80 15.20 18.01
N ASP A 77 2.41 14.38 18.87
CA ASP A 77 1.83 13.74 20.07
C ASP A 77 0.57 12.91 19.73
N VAL A 78 0.65 12.12 18.65
CA VAL A 78 -0.44 11.22 18.26
C VAL A 78 -0.51 10.01 19.20
N ASP A 79 -1.70 9.46 19.43
CA ASP A 79 -1.88 8.28 20.29
C ASP A 79 -1.45 6.98 19.58
N ILE A 80 -1.69 6.92 18.26
CA ILE A 80 -1.47 5.72 17.44
C ILE A 80 -0.81 6.11 16.12
N ILE A 81 0.21 5.36 15.71
CA ILE A 81 0.79 5.43 14.37
C ILE A 81 0.42 4.17 13.61
N ASN A 82 -0.32 4.30 12.50
CA ASN A 82 -0.55 3.22 11.56
C ASN A 82 0.42 3.32 10.39
N ILE A 83 1.17 2.23 10.12
CA ILE A 83 2.15 2.16 9.05
C ILE A 83 1.73 1.03 8.10
N SER A 84 0.97 1.39 7.07
CA SER A 84 0.53 0.46 6.01
C SER A 84 1.51 0.43 4.83
N LEU A 85 2.78 0.43 5.13
CA LEU A 85 3.90 0.31 4.19
C LEU A 85 5.06 -0.40 4.88
N GLY A 86 6.05 -0.82 4.12
CA GLY A 86 7.23 -1.47 4.69
C GLY A 86 8.34 -1.70 3.67
N VAL A 87 9.45 -2.19 4.15
CA VAL A 87 10.60 -2.64 3.35
C VAL A 87 10.82 -4.12 3.57
N ASN A 88 11.33 -4.83 2.56
CA ASN A 88 11.45 -6.29 2.57
C ASN A 88 12.52 -6.85 3.52
N MET A 89 13.28 -5.98 4.16
CA MET A 89 14.35 -6.36 5.09
C MET A 89 14.28 -5.56 6.38
N THR A 90 14.99 -6.03 7.38
CA THR A 90 15.11 -5.27 8.64
C THR A 90 15.95 -4.01 8.42
N HIS A 91 15.37 -2.85 8.72
CA HIS A 91 16.04 -1.55 8.57
C HIS A 91 16.24 -0.86 9.92
N SER A 92 17.48 -0.78 10.36
CA SER A 92 17.83 -0.34 11.73
C SER A 92 17.31 1.04 12.13
N GLN A 93 17.24 1.99 11.21
CA GLN A 93 16.75 3.34 11.50
C GLN A 93 15.23 3.38 11.64
N ILE A 94 14.49 2.59 10.83
CA ILE A 94 13.04 2.45 10.97
C ILE A 94 12.74 1.78 12.31
N GLU A 95 13.42 0.67 12.62
CA GLU A 95 13.25 -0.03 13.90
C GLU A 95 13.51 0.92 15.10
N LYS A 96 14.55 1.74 15.00
CA LYS A 96 14.86 2.72 16.04
C LYS A 96 13.76 3.76 16.19
N SER A 97 13.22 4.31 15.10
CA SER A 97 12.17 5.33 15.17
C SER A 97 10.87 4.76 15.74
N VAL A 98 10.51 3.52 15.41
CA VAL A 98 9.39 2.81 16.03
C VAL A 98 9.59 2.65 17.53
N ASN A 99 10.77 2.17 17.93
CA ASN A 99 11.09 2.00 19.35
C ASN A 99 11.05 3.33 20.13
N ASP A 100 11.50 4.41 19.50
CA ASP A 100 11.46 5.73 20.13
C ASP A 100 10.01 6.25 20.25
N ALA A 101 9.15 6.03 19.26
CA ALA A 101 7.71 6.35 19.34
C ALA A 101 7.02 5.56 20.47
N VAL A 102 7.26 4.25 20.56
CA VAL A 102 6.68 3.40 21.61
C VAL A 102 7.16 3.84 23.01
N LYS A 103 8.42 4.22 23.17
CA LYS A 103 8.94 4.79 24.45
C LYS A 103 8.25 6.09 24.84
N ASN A 104 7.75 6.85 23.88
CA ASN A 104 6.94 8.05 24.13
C ASN A 104 5.45 7.74 24.38
N GLY A 105 5.08 6.46 24.51
CA GLY A 105 3.71 6.05 24.84
C GLY A 105 2.81 5.85 23.64
N ILE A 106 3.32 5.94 22.43
CA ILE A 106 2.55 5.81 21.19
C ILE A 106 2.41 4.33 20.83
N VAL A 107 1.21 3.90 20.46
CA VAL A 107 0.98 2.57 19.92
C VAL A 107 1.33 2.56 18.44
N VAL A 108 2.24 1.67 18.02
CA VAL A 108 2.61 1.53 16.60
C VAL A 108 2.00 0.26 16.04
N VAL A 109 1.24 0.40 14.96
CA VAL A 109 0.61 -0.71 14.21
C VAL A 109 1.26 -0.75 12.84
N ALA A 110 1.78 -1.91 12.45
CA ALA A 110 2.52 -2.09 11.20
C ALA A 110 1.94 -3.23 10.36
N ALA A 111 1.97 -3.08 9.04
CA ALA A 111 1.65 -4.16 8.12
C ALA A 111 2.74 -5.25 8.16
N ALA A 112 2.33 -6.52 8.05
CA ALA A 112 3.25 -7.65 7.87
C ALA A 112 3.85 -7.70 6.46
N GLY A 113 3.28 -6.94 5.51
CA GLY A 113 3.69 -6.93 4.11
C GLY A 113 2.97 -7.98 3.27
N ASN A 114 3.34 -8.07 2.01
CA ASN A 114 2.70 -8.88 0.98
C ASN A 114 3.60 -10.02 0.44
N SER A 115 4.77 -10.23 1.03
CA SER A 115 5.78 -11.20 0.58
C SER A 115 5.57 -12.63 1.10
N GLY A 116 4.51 -12.86 1.91
CA GLY A 116 4.15 -14.20 2.39
C GLY A 116 3.71 -15.14 1.28
N PRO A 117 3.51 -16.47 1.58
CA PRO A 117 3.43 -17.07 2.92
C PRO A 117 4.75 -17.61 3.48
N ASP A 118 5.87 -17.45 2.78
CA ASP A 118 7.14 -18.05 3.18
C ASP A 118 7.68 -17.49 4.50
N SER A 119 8.52 -18.29 5.17
CA SER A 119 9.20 -17.88 6.39
C SER A 119 10.15 -16.70 6.11
N ASN A 120 10.26 -15.77 7.07
CA ASN A 120 11.10 -14.59 6.99
C ASN A 120 10.71 -13.59 5.87
N SER A 121 9.44 -13.57 5.48
CA SER A 121 8.90 -12.64 4.48
C SER A 121 8.51 -11.27 5.05
N ILE A 122 8.58 -11.07 6.36
CA ILE A 122 8.24 -9.81 7.03
C ILE A 122 9.49 -8.93 7.13
N GLY A 123 9.37 -7.67 6.71
CA GLY A 123 10.42 -6.66 6.85
C GLY A 123 10.07 -5.56 7.85
N SER A 124 10.85 -4.47 7.86
CA SER A 124 10.58 -3.32 8.73
C SER A 124 9.41 -2.46 8.20
N PRO A 125 8.54 -1.92 9.07
CA PRO A 125 8.57 -1.99 10.54
C PRO A 125 7.91 -3.24 11.14
N GLY A 126 7.35 -4.14 10.32
CA GLY A 126 6.61 -5.32 10.79
C GLY A 126 7.42 -6.31 11.63
N THR A 127 8.76 -6.31 11.50
CA THR A 127 9.66 -7.13 12.33
C THR A 127 9.91 -6.56 13.72
N ASN A 128 9.45 -5.33 14.01
CA ASN A 128 9.71 -4.71 15.29
C ASN A 128 8.92 -5.38 16.42
N PRO A 129 9.57 -5.89 17.48
CA PRO A 129 8.89 -6.58 18.57
C PRO A 129 8.00 -5.67 19.44
N ASN A 130 8.15 -4.34 19.30
CA ASN A 130 7.37 -3.36 20.04
C ASN A 130 6.20 -2.80 19.21
N ALA A 131 6.08 -3.19 17.93
CA ALA A 131 4.94 -2.86 17.09
C ALA A 131 3.88 -3.98 17.13
N ILE A 132 2.64 -3.62 16.89
CA ILE A 132 1.56 -4.57 16.62
C ILE A 132 1.59 -4.87 15.12
N THR A 133 2.10 -6.04 14.75
CA THR A 133 2.20 -6.42 13.34
C THR A 133 0.95 -7.17 12.90
N VAL A 134 0.33 -6.67 11.83
CA VAL A 134 -0.95 -7.18 11.32
C VAL A 134 -0.74 -7.82 9.95
N GLY A 135 -1.09 -9.08 9.84
CA GLY A 135 -1.09 -9.85 8.59
C GLY A 135 -2.50 -10.23 8.17
N ALA A 136 -2.64 -10.63 6.91
CA ALA A 136 -3.87 -11.17 6.35
C ALA A 136 -3.79 -12.69 6.26
N THR A 137 -4.89 -13.37 6.54
CA THR A 137 -5.04 -14.80 6.34
C THR A 137 -6.17 -15.07 5.36
N TYR A 138 -6.02 -16.11 4.57
CA TYR A 138 -7.16 -16.65 3.84
C TYR A 138 -8.08 -17.32 4.84
N ASN A 139 -9.28 -16.75 5.04
CA ASN A 139 -10.35 -17.49 5.66
C ASN A 139 -10.92 -18.42 4.58
N ASN A 140 -11.39 -19.62 4.93
CA ASN A 140 -11.99 -20.59 4.00
C ASN A 140 -13.31 -20.08 3.33
N ARG A 141 -13.46 -18.77 3.14
CA ARG A 141 -14.56 -18.15 2.42
C ARG A 141 -14.11 -17.86 1.00
N GLU A 142 -14.49 -18.74 0.10
CA GLU A 142 -14.46 -18.50 -1.35
C GLU A 142 -15.53 -17.44 -1.71
N SER A 143 -15.26 -16.19 -1.48
CA SER A 143 -16.11 -15.10 -1.97
C SER A 143 -15.28 -14.07 -2.70
N SER A 144 -14.60 -14.50 -3.75
CA SER A 144 -14.00 -13.60 -4.73
C SER A 144 -14.72 -13.77 -6.05
N MET A 145 -14.95 -12.67 -6.76
CA MET A 145 -15.26 -12.78 -8.18
C MET A 145 -14.00 -13.36 -8.84
N VAL A 146 -14.04 -14.65 -9.13
CA VAL A 146 -12.95 -15.34 -9.81
C VAL A 146 -13.22 -15.26 -11.29
N SER A 147 -12.29 -14.70 -12.04
CA SER A 147 -12.28 -14.80 -13.50
C SER A 147 -11.41 -15.98 -13.92
N THR A 148 -11.69 -16.57 -15.06
CA THR A 148 -10.87 -17.64 -15.63
C THR A 148 -10.09 -17.09 -16.80
N LEU A 149 -8.77 -17.26 -16.78
CA LEU A 149 -7.89 -17.04 -17.91
C LEU A 149 -7.60 -18.41 -18.54
N GLN A 150 -7.81 -18.54 -19.84
CA GLN A 150 -7.46 -19.74 -20.59
C GLN A 150 -6.32 -19.42 -21.56
N ILE A 151 -5.23 -20.18 -21.48
CA ILE A 151 -4.08 -20.07 -22.36
C ILE A 151 -3.75 -21.47 -22.86
N ASP A 152 -3.71 -21.68 -24.16
CA ASP A 152 -3.37 -22.96 -24.80
C ASP A 152 -4.13 -24.18 -24.24
N GLY A 153 -5.37 -23.97 -23.83
CA GLY A 153 -6.23 -24.99 -23.26
C GLY A 153 -6.09 -25.22 -21.76
N GLU A 154 -5.13 -24.60 -21.11
CA GLU A 154 -5.00 -24.59 -19.65
C GLU A 154 -5.84 -23.47 -19.03
N HIS A 155 -6.36 -23.74 -17.84
CA HIS A 155 -7.24 -22.81 -17.11
C HIS A 155 -6.56 -22.29 -15.85
N PHE A 156 -6.49 -20.98 -15.72
CA PHE A 156 -5.97 -20.28 -14.56
C PHE A 156 -7.09 -19.50 -13.88
N GLN A 157 -7.22 -19.65 -12.57
CA GLN A 157 -8.08 -18.77 -11.79
C GLN A 157 -7.34 -17.46 -11.51
N VAL A 158 -7.99 -16.34 -11.85
CA VAL A 158 -7.41 -15.00 -11.68
C VAL A 158 -8.36 -14.12 -10.87
N LEU A 159 -7.77 -13.24 -10.07
CA LEU A 159 -8.52 -12.27 -9.29
C LEU A 159 -8.55 -10.94 -10.04
N PRO A 160 -9.71 -10.28 -10.14
CA PRO A 160 -9.78 -8.96 -10.73
C PRO A 160 -9.02 -7.95 -9.87
N MET A 161 -8.32 -7.03 -10.50
CA MET A 161 -7.72 -5.89 -9.80
C MET A 161 -8.81 -4.96 -9.29
N VAL A 162 -8.60 -4.42 -8.09
CA VAL A 162 -9.51 -3.42 -7.51
C VAL A 162 -9.61 -2.20 -8.43
N GLY A 163 -10.85 -1.75 -8.69
CA GLY A 163 -11.10 -0.60 -9.56
C GLY A 163 -11.20 -0.93 -11.06
N THR A 164 -10.96 -2.18 -11.49
CA THR A 164 -11.17 -2.57 -12.88
C THR A 164 -12.66 -2.74 -13.19
N LYS A 165 -13.03 -2.52 -14.46
CA LYS A 165 -14.39 -2.80 -14.93
C LYS A 165 -14.64 -4.31 -14.93
N THR A 166 -15.84 -4.70 -14.50
CA THR A 166 -16.28 -6.08 -14.65
C THR A 166 -16.37 -6.44 -16.13
N ILE A 167 -15.73 -7.53 -16.50
CA ILE A 167 -15.83 -8.10 -17.84
C ILE A 167 -17.10 -8.95 -17.86
N SER A 168 -18.08 -8.56 -18.66
CA SER A 168 -19.36 -9.26 -18.79
C SER A 168 -19.38 -10.33 -19.88
N GLU A 169 -18.43 -10.27 -20.81
CA GLU A 169 -18.30 -11.21 -21.93
C GLU A 169 -16.85 -11.66 -22.08
N PRO A 170 -16.59 -12.90 -22.54
CA PRO A 170 -15.23 -13.36 -22.76
C PRO A 170 -14.45 -12.47 -23.73
N ILE A 171 -13.22 -12.14 -23.38
CA ILE A 171 -12.27 -11.45 -24.25
C ILE A 171 -11.32 -12.50 -24.80
N ILE A 172 -11.21 -12.57 -26.13
CA ILE A 172 -10.24 -13.43 -26.81
C ILE A 172 -9.27 -12.51 -27.55
N ALA A 173 -8.00 -12.59 -27.19
CA ALA A 173 -6.94 -11.78 -27.77
C ALA A 173 -5.59 -12.47 -27.59
N ASP A 174 -4.62 -12.08 -28.41
CA ASP A 174 -3.25 -12.50 -28.24
C ASP A 174 -2.67 -11.94 -26.92
N ILE A 175 -1.74 -12.68 -26.32
CA ILE A 175 -1.04 -12.26 -25.12
C ILE A 175 0.33 -11.70 -25.54
N GLU A 176 0.69 -10.56 -24.96
CA GLU A 176 2.01 -9.94 -25.10
C GLU A 176 2.62 -9.72 -23.72
N PHE A 177 3.91 -10.05 -23.56
CA PHE A 177 4.60 -9.81 -22.30
C PHE A 177 5.08 -8.36 -22.25
N GLY A 178 4.62 -7.62 -21.25
CA GLY A 178 4.88 -6.18 -21.07
C GLY A 178 5.85 -5.88 -19.94
N GLU A 179 6.70 -6.81 -19.53
CA GLU A 179 7.61 -6.65 -18.39
C GLU A 179 6.85 -6.15 -17.15
N PHE A 180 7.19 -4.98 -16.60
CA PHE A 180 6.46 -4.35 -15.49
C PHE A 180 5.33 -3.43 -15.95
N SER A 181 5.06 -3.37 -17.27
CA SER A 181 4.03 -2.53 -17.91
C SER A 181 4.17 -1.02 -17.65
N ARG A 182 5.37 -0.54 -17.36
CA ARG A 182 5.66 0.90 -17.30
C ARG A 182 5.66 1.50 -18.70
N GLU A 183 5.53 2.81 -18.83
CA GLU A 183 5.52 3.50 -20.11
C GLU A 183 6.74 3.15 -20.98
N GLN A 184 7.91 3.03 -20.38
CA GLN A 184 9.14 2.65 -21.07
C GLN A 184 9.11 1.21 -21.58
N ASP A 185 8.50 0.27 -20.83
CA ASP A 185 8.44 -1.15 -21.16
C ASP A 185 7.49 -1.37 -22.35
N LEU A 186 6.41 -0.59 -22.41
CA LEU A 186 5.37 -0.70 -23.44
C LEU A 186 5.69 0.10 -24.71
N LYS A 187 6.71 0.96 -24.69
CA LYS A 187 7.00 1.92 -25.78
C LYS A 187 7.23 1.28 -27.14
N ASN A 188 7.78 0.06 -27.16
CA ASN A 188 8.10 -0.67 -28.40
C ASN A 188 7.21 -1.91 -28.62
N ILE A 189 6.16 -2.06 -27.84
CA ILE A 189 5.25 -3.20 -27.88
C ILE A 189 3.91 -2.74 -28.51
N ASP A 190 3.42 -3.46 -29.48
CA ASP A 190 2.05 -3.24 -29.99
C ASP A 190 1.04 -3.83 -29.00
N VAL A 191 0.49 -2.97 -28.17
CA VAL A 191 -0.48 -3.35 -27.12
C VAL A 191 -1.93 -3.30 -27.59
N LYS A 192 -2.18 -2.80 -28.79
CA LYS A 192 -3.54 -2.56 -29.26
C LYS A 192 -4.30 -3.86 -29.52
N GLY A 193 -5.39 -4.07 -28.76
CA GLY A 193 -6.24 -5.25 -28.89
C GLY A 193 -5.63 -6.54 -28.33
N LYS A 194 -4.58 -6.44 -27.54
CA LYS A 194 -3.91 -7.57 -26.88
C LYS A 194 -4.16 -7.58 -25.38
N ILE A 195 -3.96 -8.74 -24.78
CA ILE A 195 -3.88 -8.90 -23.32
C ILE A 195 -2.41 -8.74 -22.92
N ILE A 196 -2.12 -7.79 -22.05
CA ILE A 196 -0.75 -7.57 -21.58
C ILE A 196 -0.55 -8.37 -20.30
N LEU A 197 0.42 -9.27 -20.34
CA LEU A 197 0.91 -9.98 -19.16
C LEU A 197 2.05 -9.16 -18.54
N ALA A 198 1.85 -8.67 -17.34
CA ALA A 198 2.87 -7.90 -16.61
C ALA A 198 3.37 -8.67 -15.39
N GLU A 199 4.65 -8.53 -15.11
CA GLU A 199 5.23 -9.00 -13.87
C GLU A 199 4.99 -7.98 -12.75
N ARG A 200 4.61 -8.45 -11.57
CA ARG A 200 4.45 -7.59 -10.40
C ARG A 200 5.83 -7.35 -9.78
N GLY A 201 6.22 -6.10 -9.66
CA GLY A 201 7.48 -5.72 -9.02
C GLY A 201 8.13 -4.51 -9.66
N GLY A 202 9.38 -4.23 -9.27
CA GLY A 202 10.22 -3.17 -9.81
C GLY A 202 11.66 -3.65 -10.01
N GLU A 203 12.49 -2.86 -10.67
CA GLU A 203 13.88 -3.21 -11.02
C GLU A 203 14.79 -3.34 -9.79
N ASN A 204 14.41 -2.77 -8.66
CA ASN A 204 15.23 -2.77 -7.45
C ASN A 204 14.49 -3.43 -6.29
N PRO A 205 14.78 -4.72 -6.00
CA PRO A 205 14.13 -5.45 -4.91
C PRO A 205 14.30 -4.80 -3.53
N ASP A 206 15.35 -4.01 -3.35
CA ASP A 206 15.66 -3.35 -2.08
C ASP A 206 14.87 -2.04 -1.87
N GLU A 207 14.22 -1.54 -2.92
CA GLU A 207 13.42 -0.31 -2.89
C GLU A 207 11.92 -0.58 -2.98
N ILE A 208 11.49 -1.83 -3.11
CA ILE A 208 10.07 -2.16 -3.22
C ILE A 208 9.40 -1.96 -1.88
N VAL A 209 8.62 -0.90 -1.78
CA VAL A 209 7.66 -0.68 -0.70
C VAL A 209 6.35 -1.31 -1.13
N TYR A 210 5.82 -2.21 -0.31
CA TYR A 210 4.49 -2.79 -0.54
C TYR A 210 3.47 -1.96 0.23
N PHE A 211 2.49 -1.48 -0.48
CA PHE A 211 1.33 -0.82 0.08
C PHE A 211 0.18 -1.81 0.24
#